data_dfae791af5a7ccc810a6113d06f315fd
#
_entry.id   dfae791af5a7ccc810a6113d06f315fd
#
_cell.length_a   1.000
_cell.length_b   1.000
_cell.length_c   1.000
_cell.angle_alpha   90.00
_cell.angle_beta   90.00
_cell.angle_gamma   90.00
#
_symmetry.space_group_name_H-M   'P 1'
#
loop_
_entity.id
_entity.type
_entity.pdbx_description
1 polymer ?
#
loop_
_entity_poly.entity_id
_entity_poly.type
_entity_poly.pdbx_seq_one_letter_code
_entity_poly.pdbx_strand_id
1 'polypeptide(L)'
;MLLIHSLGGGGAERVAVDLSAAWVARGYRVSLVTQAGRDKDAYTVAEGVERHVLGTAGSSRGRLDALWKNWRRVSRVRSLIRKTKPDVVLGMMTTSSVLAISAAKGLPCKVIATEHTHPPSQSLSSFWQKARLRTYPQAHAVIALTAGTADWLREHVPGSQVQVIPNAVRWPMDRAEPVVPVPELPEGRKRLLAVGRLHPVKGFDTLVESFAMLSNYFPDWDLVILGEGEQRTPLEARIAELELQERIQLPGRVGNMADWYEQSDLYVLSSRMEGLSNSLLEAMASGLTAVAFDCDTGPREIIRANIDGVLVRPTEDVEALAAHLSDLMSNEDKRQRLARRATDVRDRFSSARVLALWQQVLEQCLRRT
;
A
#
# COMPACT_ATOMS: atom_id res chain seq x y z
N MET A 1 15.23 -13.87 -4.71
CA MET A 1 15.63 -12.90 -3.65
C MET A 1 14.79 -11.65 -3.76
N LEU A 2 14.15 -11.22 -2.67
CA LEU A 2 13.43 -9.94 -2.58
C LEU A 2 14.24 -8.95 -1.76
N LEU A 3 14.45 -7.74 -2.26
CA LEU A 3 15.15 -6.65 -1.57
C LEU A 3 14.18 -5.51 -1.27
N ILE A 4 14.04 -5.14 0.00
CA ILE A 4 13.21 -4.04 0.48
C ILE A 4 13.96 -3.22 1.53
N HIS A 5 13.51 -2.00 1.82
CA HIS A 5 14.18 -1.14 2.82
C HIS A 5 14.03 -1.68 4.25
N SER A 6 12.80 -1.97 4.67
CA SER A 6 12.44 -2.44 6.02
C SER A 6 11.20 -3.31 5.96
N LEU A 7 10.74 -3.83 7.09
CA LEU A 7 9.40 -4.41 7.26
C LEU A 7 8.57 -3.60 8.28
N GLY A 8 8.74 -2.28 8.28
CA GLY A 8 8.24 -1.35 9.30
C GLY A 8 6.75 -1.00 9.25
N GLY A 9 5.89 -1.81 8.60
CA GLY A 9 4.44 -1.67 8.68
C GLY A 9 3.75 -0.95 7.52
N GLY A 10 4.43 -0.75 6.39
CA GLY A 10 3.83 -0.21 5.17
C GLY A 10 3.19 -1.27 4.27
N GLY A 11 2.42 -0.82 3.27
CA GLY A 11 1.74 -1.72 2.33
C GLY A 11 2.69 -2.53 1.45
N ALA A 12 3.80 -1.94 1.00
CA ALA A 12 4.82 -2.63 0.18
C ALA A 12 5.56 -3.70 0.98
N GLU A 13 5.83 -3.44 2.26
CA GLU A 13 6.45 -4.39 3.17
C GLU A 13 5.56 -5.62 3.40
N ARG A 14 4.26 -5.39 3.57
CA ARG A 14 3.28 -6.47 3.68
C ARG A 14 3.24 -7.31 2.41
N VAL A 15 3.19 -6.68 1.25
CA VAL A 15 3.23 -7.38 -0.05
C VAL A 15 4.52 -8.21 -0.21
N ALA A 16 5.66 -7.70 0.26
CA ALA A 16 6.93 -8.45 0.22
C ALA A 16 6.86 -9.73 1.07
N VAL A 17 6.26 -9.65 2.24
CA VAL A 17 6.06 -10.82 3.14
C VAL A 17 5.08 -11.80 2.53
N ASP A 18 3.93 -11.35 2.05
CA ASP A 18 2.88 -12.18 1.45
C ASP A 18 3.39 -12.92 0.19
N LEU A 19 4.10 -12.22 -0.71
CA LEU A 19 4.74 -12.83 -1.89
C LEU A 19 5.82 -13.86 -1.50
N SER A 20 6.63 -13.53 -0.49
CA SER A 20 7.67 -14.46 -0.01
C SER A 20 7.05 -15.77 0.49
N ALA A 21 6.00 -15.69 1.31
CA ALA A 21 5.28 -16.85 1.81
C ALA A 21 4.63 -17.66 0.68
N ALA A 22 3.96 -16.98 -0.25
CA ALA A 22 3.28 -17.61 -1.38
C ALA A 22 4.26 -18.33 -2.33
N TRP A 23 5.47 -17.82 -2.51
CA TRP A 23 6.49 -18.48 -3.33
C TRP A 23 7.15 -19.65 -2.61
N VAL A 24 7.40 -19.57 -1.29
CA VAL A 24 7.85 -20.74 -0.51
C VAL A 24 6.83 -21.87 -0.59
N ALA A 25 5.54 -21.57 -0.43
CA ALA A 25 4.48 -22.55 -0.57
C ALA A 25 4.40 -23.22 -1.96
N ARG A 26 4.98 -22.58 -3.00
CA ARG A 26 5.14 -23.13 -4.35
C ARG A 26 6.49 -23.81 -4.60
N GLY A 27 7.28 -24.03 -3.57
CA GLY A 27 8.58 -24.72 -3.64
C GLY A 27 9.76 -23.86 -4.10
N TYR A 28 9.62 -22.54 -4.20
CA TYR A 28 10.76 -21.65 -4.47
C TYR A 28 11.62 -21.46 -3.23
N ARG A 29 12.94 -21.38 -3.41
CA ARG A 29 13.85 -20.88 -2.38
C ARG A 29 13.79 -19.37 -2.33
N VAL A 30 13.31 -18.80 -1.24
CA VAL A 30 13.09 -17.37 -1.10
C VAL A 30 13.97 -16.76 -0.04
N SER A 31 14.76 -15.75 -0.44
CA SER A 31 15.51 -14.89 0.49
C SER A 31 14.85 -13.52 0.54
N LEU A 32 14.46 -13.08 1.73
CA LEU A 32 13.93 -11.73 1.99
C LEU A 32 15.01 -10.87 2.66
N VAL A 33 15.43 -9.82 1.99
CA VAL A 33 16.58 -8.98 2.35
C VAL A 33 16.12 -7.58 2.71
N THR A 34 16.49 -7.09 3.92
CA THR A 34 16.22 -5.70 4.30
C THR A 34 17.51 -4.93 4.57
N GLN A 35 17.45 -3.61 4.38
CA GLN A 35 18.49 -2.67 4.76
C GLN A 35 18.43 -2.34 6.25
N ALA A 36 17.20 -2.19 6.82
CA ALA A 36 16.94 -1.97 8.24
C ALA A 36 17.03 -3.25 9.07
N GLY A 37 17.26 -3.10 10.37
CA GLY A 37 17.27 -4.17 11.35
C GLY A 37 15.90 -4.80 11.61
N ARG A 38 15.89 -5.93 12.35
CA ARG A 38 14.66 -6.66 12.71
C ARG A 38 13.85 -5.96 13.81
N ASP A 39 14.47 -5.08 14.57
CA ASP A 39 13.84 -4.22 15.60
C ASP A 39 12.69 -3.37 15.06
N LYS A 40 12.64 -3.17 13.75
CA LYS A 40 11.59 -2.41 13.03
C LYS A 40 10.59 -3.29 12.29
N ASP A 41 10.70 -4.62 12.41
CA ASP A 41 9.81 -5.53 11.70
C ASP A 41 8.41 -5.50 12.38
N ALA A 42 7.42 -5.10 11.63
CA ALA A 42 6.01 -5.09 12.01
C ALA A 42 5.24 -6.31 11.45
N TYR A 43 5.88 -7.07 10.56
CA TYR A 43 5.33 -8.26 9.95
C TYR A 43 6.19 -9.47 10.22
N THR A 44 5.56 -10.58 10.58
CA THR A 44 6.21 -11.88 10.74
C THR A 44 6.53 -12.48 9.39
N VAL A 45 7.77 -12.93 9.23
CA VAL A 45 8.23 -13.61 8.02
C VAL A 45 7.88 -15.10 8.13
N ALA A 46 7.27 -15.67 7.10
CA ALA A 46 6.84 -17.06 7.08
C ALA A 46 8.03 -18.02 7.21
N GLU A 47 7.76 -19.19 7.79
CA GLU A 47 8.71 -20.30 7.82
C GLU A 47 9.14 -20.70 6.40
N GLY A 48 10.41 -21.07 6.24
CA GLY A 48 10.99 -21.38 4.93
C GLY A 48 11.51 -20.16 4.15
N VAL A 49 11.23 -18.93 4.57
CA VAL A 49 11.81 -17.72 3.99
C VAL A 49 13.14 -17.39 4.69
N GLU A 50 14.24 -17.39 3.93
CA GLU A 50 15.57 -17.05 4.45
C GLU A 50 15.69 -15.52 4.65
N ARG A 51 15.75 -15.06 5.90
CA ARG A 51 15.79 -13.63 6.25
C ARG A 51 17.20 -13.10 6.39
N HIS A 52 17.57 -12.11 5.57
CA HIS A 52 18.85 -11.40 5.64
C HIS A 52 18.67 -9.93 6.01
N VAL A 53 19.55 -9.42 6.87
CA VAL A 53 19.61 -8.00 7.27
C VAL A 53 20.96 -7.43 6.87
N LEU A 54 20.97 -6.36 6.07
CA LEU A 54 22.21 -5.73 5.59
C LEU A 54 22.78 -4.71 6.57
N GLY A 55 21.98 -4.14 7.46
CA GLY A 55 22.42 -3.10 8.39
C GLY A 55 22.96 -1.87 7.66
N THR A 56 22.31 -1.45 6.58
CA THR A 56 22.70 -0.32 5.74
C THR A 56 21.70 0.82 5.71
N ALA A 57 20.64 0.74 6.55
CA ALA A 57 19.69 1.83 6.74
C ALA A 57 20.37 3.04 7.40
N GLY A 58 19.84 4.22 7.14
CA GLY A 58 20.28 5.48 7.74
C GLY A 58 20.40 6.61 6.72
N SER A 59 20.18 7.83 7.21
CA SER A 59 20.31 9.08 6.43
C SER A 59 21.79 9.43 6.22
N SER A 60 22.07 10.20 5.19
CA SER A 60 23.41 10.70 4.87
C SER A 60 23.59 12.14 5.37
N ARG A 61 24.73 12.44 5.94
CA ARG A 61 25.07 13.77 6.50
C ARG A 61 25.68 14.74 5.46
N GLY A 62 25.84 14.32 4.21
CA GLY A 62 26.41 15.14 3.13
C GLY A 62 26.62 14.31 1.86
N ARG A 63 27.07 14.98 0.77
CA ARG A 63 27.22 14.35 -0.56
C ARG A 63 28.22 13.21 -0.59
N LEU A 64 29.39 13.37 0.04
CA LEU A 64 30.44 12.32 0.10
C LEU A 64 29.97 11.11 0.93
N ASP A 65 29.33 11.36 2.08
CA ASP A 65 28.75 10.30 2.92
C ASP A 65 27.65 9.56 2.17
N ALA A 66 26.83 10.27 1.38
CA ALA A 66 25.80 9.66 0.54
C ALA A 66 26.40 8.73 -0.53
N LEU A 67 27.46 9.16 -1.22
CA LEU A 67 28.17 8.35 -2.21
C LEU A 67 28.76 7.09 -1.58
N TRP A 68 29.48 7.23 -0.45
CA TRP A 68 30.06 6.11 0.27
C TRP A 68 29.02 5.14 0.79
N LYS A 69 27.94 5.63 1.41
CA LYS A 69 26.83 4.79 1.88
C LYS A 69 26.12 4.04 0.75
N ASN A 70 25.88 4.71 -0.39
CA ASN A 70 25.28 4.07 -1.55
C ASN A 70 26.22 3.00 -2.14
N TRP A 71 27.51 3.28 -2.27
CA TRP A 71 28.49 2.27 -2.67
C TRP A 71 28.51 1.07 -1.72
N ARG A 72 28.50 1.32 -0.40
CA ARG A 72 28.42 0.26 0.61
C ARG A 72 27.13 -0.56 0.50
N ARG A 73 25.98 0.09 0.26
CA ARG A 73 24.69 -0.60 0.02
C ARG A 73 24.78 -1.53 -1.19
N VAL A 74 25.23 -1.01 -2.32
CA VAL A 74 25.41 -1.78 -3.56
C VAL A 74 26.38 -2.94 -3.33
N SER A 75 27.53 -2.69 -2.70
CA SER A 75 28.55 -3.71 -2.43
C SER A 75 28.02 -4.85 -1.54
N ARG A 76 27.26 -4.54 -0.48
CA ARG A 76 26.67 -5.56 0.39
C ARG A 76 25.59 -6.38 -0.32
N VAL A 77 24.71 -5.74 -1.08
CA VAL A 77 23.71 -6.46 -1.90
C VAL A 77 24.44 -7.35 -2.91
N ARG A 78 25.47 -6.84 -3.61
CA ARG A 78 26.24 -7.61 -4.59
C ARG A 78 26.95 -8.82 -3.96
N SER A 79 27.53 -8.64 -2.77
CA SER A 79 28.19 -9.74 -2.02
C SER A 79 27.17 -10.82 -1.67
N LEU A 80 25.96 -10.42 -1.25
CA LEU A 80 24.90 -11.37 -0.93
C LEU A 80 24.41 -12.11 -2.19
N ILE A 81 24.21 -11.42 -3.31
CA ILE A 81 23.85 -12.06 -4.60
C ILE A 81 24.89 -13.09 -5.02
N ARG A 82 26.20 -12.78 -4.88
CA ARG A 82 27.29 -13.73 -5.20
C ARG A 82 27.28 -14.96 -4.30
N LYS A 83 26.94 -14.77 -3.01
CA LYS A 83 26.88 -15.85 -2.01
C LYS A 83 25.68 -16.75 -2.23
N THR A 84 24.49 -16.17 -2.44
CA THR A 84 23.22 -16.92 -2.51
C THR A 84 22.87 -17.37 -3.93
N LYS A 85 23.48 -16.75 -4.95
CA LYS A 85 23.30 -17.07 -6.39
C LYS A 85 21.82 -17.20 -6.78
N PRO A 86 21.00 -16.16 -6.55
CA PRO A 86 19.59 -16.20 -6.91
C PRO A 86 19.42 -16.13 -8.44
N ASP A 87 18.45 -16.83 -8.98
CA ASP A 87 18.08 -16.71 -10.40
C ASP A 87 17.46 -15.34 -10.67
N VAL A 88 16.63 -14.83 -9.74
CA VAL A 88 15.94 -13.55 -9.82
C VAL A 88 16.16 -12.71 -8.57
N VAL A 89 16.44 -11.42 -8.77
CA VAL A 89 16.48 -10.39 -7.72
C VAL A 89 15.33 -9.42 -7.96
N LEU A 90 14.40 -9.34 -7.03
CA LEU A 90 13.26 -8.43 -7.04
C LEU A 90 13.53 -7.24 -6.11
N GLY A 91 13.62 -6.04 -6.66
CA GLY A 91 13.69 -4.80 -5.88
C GLY A 91 12.29 -4.25 -5.60
N MET A 92 11.96 -4.07 -4.32
CA MET A 92 10.67 -3.52 -3.89
C MET A 92 10.79 -2.02 -3.64
N MET A 93 10.00 -1.21 -4.35
CA MET A 93 10.05 0.26 -4.37
C MET A 93 11.31 0.81 -5.07
N THR A 94 11.30 2.08 -5.44
CA THR A 94 12.32 2.73 -6.28
C THR A 94 13.75 2.53 -5.77
N THR A 95 14.01 2.84 -4.50
CA THR A 95 15.39 2.80 -3.97
C THR A 95 15.97 1.40 -3.94
N SER A 96 15.18 0.40 -3.53
CA SER A 96 15.62 -1.00 -3.51
C SER A 96 15.75 -1.56 -4.92
N SER A 97 14.91 -1.14 -5.86
CA SER A 97 15.00 -1.50 -7.28
C SER A 97 16.30 -0.98 -7.91
N VAL A 98 16.63 0.28 -7.71
CA VAL A 98 17.89 0.89 -8.17
C VAL A 98 19.11 0.16 -7.58
N LEU A 99 19.08 -0.17 -6.29
CA LEU A 99 20.14 -0.92 -5.63
C LEU A 99 20.27 -2.35 -6.19
N ALA A 100 19.17 -3.05 -6.40
CA ALA A 100 19.13 -4.39 -6.97
C ALA A 100 19.77 -4.41 -8.36
N ILE A 101 19.32 -3.51 -9.26
CA ILE A 101 19.84 -3.39 -10.62
C ILE A 101 21.34 -3.08 -10.61
N SER A 102 21.76 -2.10 -9.80
CA SER A 102 23.16 -1.70 -9.71
C SER A 102 24.06 -2.81 -9.15
N ALA A 103 23.59 -3.55 -8.16
CA ALA A 103 24.33 -4.65 -7.54
C ALA A 103 24.42 -5.89 -8.42
N ALA A 104 23.41 -6.16 -9.23
CA ALA A 104 23.33 -7.32 -10.12
C ALA A 104 24.12 -7.17 -11.43
N LYS A 105 24.56 -5.96 -11.76
CA LYS A 105 25.24 -5.67 -13.03
C LYS A 105 26.42 -6.62 -13.27
N GLY A 106 26.37 -7.37 -14.40
CA GLY A 106 27.40 -8.36 -14.76
C GLY A 106 27.37 -9.63 -13.91
N LEU A 107 26.30 -9.91 -13.17
CA LEU A 107 26.07 -11.19 -12.51
C LEU A 107 25.00 -12.01 -13.27
N PRO A 108 25.05 -13.35 -13.20
CA PRO A 108 24.15 -14.23 -13.92
C PRO A 108 22.76 -14.34 -13.24
N CYS A 109 22.16 -13.22 -12.89
CA CYS A 109 20.82 -13.18 -12.30
C CYS A 109 19.94 -12.16 -13.04
N LYS A 110 18.68 -12.42 -13.07
CA LYS A 110 17.68 -11.49 -13.66
C LYS A 110 17.22 -10.50 -12.59
N VAL A 111 16.89 -9.27 -13.00
CA VAL A 111 16.43 -8.25 -12.06
C VAL A 111 15.05 -7.78 -12.46
N ILE A 112 14.13 -7.74 -11.50
CA ILE A 112 12.80 -7.15 -11.61
C ILE A 112 12.74 -5.95 -10.66
N ALA A 113 12.33 -4.80 -11.17
CA ALA A 113 12.06 -3.60 -10.39
C ALA A 113 10.56 -3.48 -10.11
N THR A 114 10.16 -2.90 -8.98
CA THR A 114 8.75 -2.62 -8.72
C THR A 114 8.52 -1.20 -8.22
N GLU A 115 7.42 -0.59 -8.66
CA GLU A 115 6.93 0.71 -8.17
C GLU A 115 5.60 0.51 -7.44
N HIS A 116 5.59 0.84 -6.15
CA HIS A 116 4.44 0.73 -5.27
C HIS A 116 3.74 2.08 -5.03
N THR A 117 4.29 3.16 -5.53
CA THR A 117 3.74 4.52 -5.44
C THR A 117 3.87 5.18 -6.81
N HIS A 118 2.89 5.99 -7.18
CA HIS A 118 2.95 6.75 -8.44
C HIS A 118 4.16 7.70 -8.44
N PRO A 119 5.05 7.63 -9.44
CA PRO A 119 6.32 8.36 -9.41
C PRO A 119 6.20 9.88 -9.24
N PRO A 120 5.26 10.61 -9.87
CA PRO A 120 5.04 12.04 -9.62
C PRO A 120 4.72 12.38 -8.17
N SER A 121 4.05 11.46 -7.47
CA SER A 121 3.63 11.63 -6.08
C SER A 121 4.72 11.26 -5.05
N GLN A 122 5.91 10.86 -5.51
CA GLN A 122 7.00 10.43 -4.62
C GLN A 122 7.91 11.60 -4.23
N SER A 123 8.13 11.80 -2.93
CA SER A 123 9.13 12.73 -2.39
C SER A 123 10.55 12.18 -2.50
N LEU A 124 10.99 11.81 -3.72
CA LEU A 124 12.33 11.30 -3.96
C LEU A 124 13.29 12.44 -4.30
N SER A 125 14.52 12.39 -3.73
CA SER A 125 15.57 13.31 -4.14
C SER A 125 15.91 13.16 -5.63
N SER A 126 16.40 14.24 -6.26
CA SER A 126 16.81 14.26 -7.67
C SER A 126 17.82 13.15 -8.02
N PHE A 127 18.63 12.70 -7.04
CA PHE A 127 19.55 11.60 -7.21
C PHE A 127 18.80 10.28 -7.52
N TRP A 128 17.80 9.93 -6.71
CA TRP A 128 17.03 8.69 -6.88
C TRP A 128 16.15 8.74 -8.13
N GLN A 129 15.58 9.90 -8.46
CA GLN A 129 14.83 10.09 -9.70
C GLN A 129 15.74 9.85 -10.92
N LYS A 130 16.92 10.49 -10.99
CA LYS A 130 17.89 10.27 -12.07
C LYS A 130 18.42 8.83 -12.11
N ALA A 131 18.62 8.20 -10.93
CA ALA A 131 19.05 6.83 -10.84
C ALA A 131 17.99 5.87 -11.42
N ARG A 132 16.68 6.08 -11.12
CA ARG A 132 15.58 5.35 -11.72
C ARG A 132 15.62 5.41 -13.24
N LEU A 133 15.68 6.63 -13.82
CA LEU A 133 15.74 6.82 -15.27
C LEU A 133 16.90 6.07 -15.94
N ARG A 134 18.06 5.96 -15.27
CA ARG A 134 19.25 5.32 -15.81
C ARG A 134 19.27 3.81 -15.62
N THR A 135 18.64 3.30 -14.57
CA THR A 135 18.76 1.88 -14.20
C THR A 135 17.57 1.04 -14.64
N TYR A 136 16.35 1.55 -14.63
CA TYR A 136 15.15 0.77 -14.99
C TYR A 136 15.19 0.17 -16.41
N PRO A 137 15.75 0.85 -17.45
CA PRO A 137 15.93 0.22 -18.75
C PRO A 137 16.86 -1.02 -18.73
N GLN A 138 17.65 -1.21 -17.67
CA GLN A 138 18.53 -2.37 -17.50
C GLN A 138 17.86 -3.52 -16.73
N ALA A 139 16.67 -3.31 -16.17
CA ALA A 139 15.87 -4.36 -15.55
C ALA A 139 15.25 -5.28 -16.60
N HIS A 140 15.06 -6.56 -16.26
CA HIS A 140 14.39 -7.52 -17.14
C HIS A 140 12.88 -7.29 -17.19
N ALA A 141 12.31 -6.74 -16.13
CA ALA A 141 10.94 -6.23 -16.06
C ALA A 141 10.85 -5.11 -15.03
N VAL A 142 9.90 -4.20 -15.24
CA VAL A 142 9.50 -3.17 -14.27
C VAL A 142 8.01 -3.36 -13.98
N ILE A 143 7.66 -3.62 -12.75
CA ILE A 143 6.29 -3.87 -12.35
C ILE A 143 5.70 -2.61 -11.72
N ALA A 144 4.59 -2.15 -12.26
CA ALA A 144 3.74 -1.11 -11.70
C ALA A 144 2.47 -1.73 -11.12
N LEU A 145 1.95 -1.18 -10.03
CA LEU A 145 0.71 -1.68 -9.41
C LEU A 145 -0.55 -1.27 -10.18
N THR A 146 -0.48 -0.20 -10.98
CA THR A 146 -1.61 0.45 -11.67
C THR A 146 -1.27 0.77 -13.11
N ALA A 147 -2.29 0.84 -13.96
CA ALA A 147 -2.13 1.25 -15.36
C ALA A 147 -1.55 2.67 -15.47
N GLY A 148 -2.06 3.63 -14.67
CA GLY A 148 -1.56 5.00 -14.68
C GLY A 148 -0.07 5.10 -14.32
N THR A 149 0.42 4.31 -13.35
CA THR A 149 1.86 4.24 -13.03
C THR A 149 2.65 3.60 -14.18
N ALA A 150 2.11 2.57 -14.81
CA ALA A 150 2.77 1.92 -15.95
C ALA A 150 2.89 2.86 -17.17
N ASP A 151 1.85 3.63 -17.46
CA ASP A 151 1.85 4.59 -18.57
C ASP A 151 2.85 5.71 -18.31
N TRP A 152 2.89 6.24 -17.10
CA TRP A 152 3.91 7.21 -16.72
C TRP A 152 5.34 6.65 -16.89
N LEU A 153 5.59 5.41 -16.47
CA LEU A 153 6.91 4.78 -16.63
C LEU A 153 7.27 4.56 -18.10
N ARG A 154 6.34 4.16 -18.96
CA ARG A 154 6.57 3.99 -20.41
C ARG A 154 6.95 5.31 -21.07
N GLU A 155 6.27 6.40 -20.69
CA GLU A 155 6.52 7.73 -21.23
C GLU A 155 7.85 8.34 -20.73
N HIS A 156 8.12 8.25 -19.41
CA HIS A 156 9.24 8.97 -18.81
C HIS A 156 10.50 8.13 -18.61
N VAL A 157 10.43 6.80 -18.76
CA VAL A 157 11.57 5.88 -18.60
C VAL A 157 11.67 4.97 -19.83
N PRO A 158 11.95 5.54 -21.02
CA PRO A 158 11.98 4.78 -22.26
C PRO A 158 12.98 3.63 -22.20
N GLY A 159 12.64 2.51 -22.87
CA GLY A 159 13.42 1.27 -22.84
C GLY A 159 13.11 0.33 -21.68
N SER A 160 12.30 0.74 -20.72
CA SER A 160 11.85 -0.12 -19.62
C SER A 160 10.78 -1.11 -20.09
N GLN A 161 10.88 -2.36 -19.66
CA GLN A 161 9.89 -3.42 -19.94
C GLN A 161 8.81 -3.39 -18.85
N VAL A 162 7.83 -2.49 -19.01
CA VAL A 162 6.81 -2.21 -17.98
C VAL A 162 5.61 -3.14 -18.10
N GLN A 163 5.25 -3.79 -17.01
CA GLN A 163 4.06 -4.63 -16.85
C GLN A 163 3.25 -4.20 -15.63
N VAL A 164 1.94 -4.47 -15.65
CA VAL A 164 1.05 -4.15 -14.52
C VAL A 164 0.76 -5.43 -13.75
N ILE A 165 1.10 -5.44 -12.47
CA ILE A 165 0.71 -6.50 -11.52
C ILE A 165 0.20 -5.80 -10.26
N PRO A 166 -1.12 -5.81 -9.99
CA PRO A 166 -1.67 -5.20 -8.79
C PRO A 166 -1.31 -6.01 -7.54
N ASN A 167 -1.56 -5.42 -6.36
CA ASN A 167 -1.53 -6.19 -5.13
C ASN A 167 -2.70 -7.17 -5.08
N ALA A 168 -2.47 -8.33 -4.47
CA ALA A 168 -3.55 -9.25 -4.16
C ALA A 168 -4.39 -8.73 -2.97
N VAL A 169 -5.70 -8.93 -3.02
CA VAL A 169 -6.55 -8.74 -1.85
C VAL A 169 -6.31 -9.87 -0.85
N ARG A 170 -6.20 -9.53 0.43
CA ARG A 170 -6.17 -10.52 1.51
C ARG A 170 -7.61 -10.88 1.88
N TRP A 171 -8.01 -12.07 1.48
CA TRP A 171 -9.32 -12.59 1.80
C TRP A 171 -9.31 -14.14 1.84
N PRO A 172 -9.81 -14.76 2.91
CA PRO A 172 -10.16 -14.15 4.20
C PRO A 172 -8.96 -13.49 4.87
N MET A 173 -9.23 -12.56 5.81
CA MET A 173 -8.19 -11.86 6.56
C MET A 173 -7.89 -12.60 7.86
N ASP A 174 -6.61 -12.86 8.12
CA ASP A 174 -6.16 -13.41 9.40
C ASP A 174 -6.16 -12.34 10.49
N ARG A 175 -6.42 -12.75 11.72
CA ARG A 175 -6.16 -11.91 12.90
C ARG A 175 -4.65 -11.80 13.14
N ALA A 176 -4.21 -10.59 13.44
CA ALA A 176 -2.84 -10.29 13.85
C ALA A 176 -2.85 -9.37 15.08
N GLU A 177 -1.72 -9.25 15.73
CA GLU A 177 -1.54 -8.30 16.84
C GLU A 177 -1.25 -6.87 16.30
N PRO A 178 -1.66 -5.83 17.06
CA PRO A 178 -2.44 -5.88 18.29
C PRO A 178 -3.94 -6.14 18.00
N VAL A 179 -4.57 -6.96 18.86
CA VAL A 179 -6.03 -7.13 18.84
C VAL A 179 -6.65 -6.02 19.69
N VAL A 180 -7.38 -5.13 19.02
CA VAL A 180 -8.13 -4.05 19.69
C VAL A 180 -9.62 -4.36 19.56
N PRO A 181 -10.34 -4.54 20.68
CA PRO A 181 -11.79 -4.80 20.63
C PRO A 181 -12.53 -3.70 19.87
N VAL A 182 -13.44 -4.09 19.01
CA VAL A 182 -14.35 -3.14 18.37
C VAL A 182 -15.42 -2.74 19.38
N PRO A 183 -15.55 -1.47 19.75
CA PRO A 183 -16.61 -1.04 20.69
C PRO A 183 -17.99 -1.36 20.10
N GLU A 184 -18.87 -1.91 20.91
CA GLU A 184 -20.26 -2.06 20.54
C GLU A 184 -20.90 -0.67 20.34
N LEU A 185 -21.63 -0.51 19.27
CA LEU A 185 -22.39 0.70 19.02
C LEU A 185 -23.77 0.59 19.70
N PRO A 186 -24.29 1.66 20.29
CA PRO A 186 -25.68 1.72 20.69
C PRO A 186 -26.63 1.38 19.54
N GLU A 187 -27.80 0.85 19.85
CA GLU A 187 -28.81 0.50 18.85
C GLU A 187 -29.12 1.68 17.90
N GLY A 188 -29.13 1.41 16.61
CA GLY A 188 -29.37 2.38 15.55
C GLY A 188 -28.16 3.21 15.13
N ARG A 189 -27.02 3.12 15.83
CA ARG A 189 -25.80 3.82 15.42
C ARG A 189 -25.04 3.06 14.34
N LYS A 190 -24.31 3.80 13.51
CA LYS A 190 -23.56 3.30 12.35
C LYS A 190 -22.11 3.79 12.37
N ARG A 191 -21.23 3.05 11.73
CA ARG A 191 -19.81 3.34 11.71
C ARG A 191 -19.30 3.64 10.31
N LEU A 192 -18.75 4.87 10.13
CA LEU A 192 -17.91 5.25 9.01
C LEU A 192 -16.46 4.89 9.36
N LEU A 193 -15.80 4.07 8.56
CA LEU A 193 -14.45 3.58 8.83
C LEU A 193 -13.45 4.15 7.82
N ALA A 194 -12.32 4.64 8.33
CA ALA A 194 -11.13 4.98 7.55
C ALA A 194 -9.90 4.24 8.10
N VAL A 195 -8.97 3.84 7.23
CA VAL A 195 -7.80 3.06 7.62
C VAL A 195 -6.55 3.56 6.92
N GLY A 196 -5.52 3.89 7.70
CA GLY A 196 -4.24 4.30 7.13
C GLY A 196 -3.27 4.87 8.16
N ARG A 197 -2.02 5.06 7.76
CA ARG A 197 -1.06 5.77 8.60
C ARG A 197 -1.53 7.22 8.78
N LEU A 198 -1.49 7.73 10.00
CA LEU A 198 -1.82 9.13 10.30
C LEU A 198 -0.70 10.05 9.76
N HIS A 199 -0.76 10.31 8.46
CA HIS A 199 0.21 11.07 7.68
C HIS A 199 -0.53 12.00 6.72
N PRO A 200 -0.03 13.19 6.39
CA PRO A 200 -0.72 14.18 5.54
C PRO A 200 -1.26 13.60 4.22
N VAL A 201 -0.53 12.66 3.62
CA VAL A 201 -0.93 12.01 2.36
C VAL A 201 -2.28 11.29 2.44
N LYS A 202 -2.73 10.90 3.65
CA LYS A 202 -3.99 10.18 3.86
C LYS A 202 -5.22 11.08 3.94
N GLY A 203 -5.02 12.40 4.06
CA GLY A 203 -6.11 13.39 4.02
C GLY A 203 -7.15 13.23 5.13
N PHE A 204 -6.73 12.73 6.32
CA PHE A 204 -7.65 12.59 7.45
C PHE A 204 -8.10 13.93 8.03
N ASP A 205 -7.33 14.98 7.85
CA ASP A 205 -7.74 16.36 8.09
C ASP A 205 -8.96 16.73 7.25
N THR A 206 -8.92 16.51 5.94
CA THR A 206 -10.07 16.72 5.04
C THR A 206 -11.27 15.85 5.45
N LEU A 207 -11.04 14.60 5.87
CA LEU A 207 -12.10 13.70 6.32
C LEU A 207 -12.78 14.21 7.61
N VAL A 208 -12.00 14.68 8.58
CA VAL A 208 -12.52 15.24 9.84
C VAL A 208 -13.40 16.46 9.55
N GLU A 209 -12.97 17.36 8.69
CA GLU A 209 -13.77 18.53 8.27
C GLU A 209 -15.07 18.10 7.56
N SER A 210 -14.97 17.14 6.63
CA SER A 210 -16.16 16.64 5.91
C SER A 210 -17.16 15.97 6.87
N PHE A 211 -16.68 15.21 7.85
CA PHE A 211 -17.54 14.59 8.85
C PHE A 211 -18.15 15.63 9.80
N ALA A 212 -17.42 16.68 10.16
CA ALA A 212 -17.91 17.77 10.98
C ALA A 212 -19.13 18.47 10.34
N MET A 213 -19.10 18.70 9.02
CA MET A 213 -20.25 19.26 8.29
C MET A 213 -21.51 18.37 8.36
N LEU A 214 -21.31 17.06 8.54
CA LEU A 214 -22.39 16.06 8.54
C LEU A 214 -22.88 15.69 9.94
N SER A 215 -22.10 15.92 10.98
CA SER A 215 -22.31 15.40 12.33
C SER A 215 -23.66 15.74 12.94
N ASN A 216 -24.17 16.95 12.68
CA ASN A 216 -25.48 17.39 13.16
C ASN A 216 -26.66 16.82 12.34
N TYR A 217 -26.45 16.51 11.06
CA TYR A 217 -27.46 15.94 10.17
C TYR A 217 -27.58 14.42 10.31
N PHE A 218 -26.49 13.77 10.74
CA PHE A 218 -26.39 12.33 10.93
C PHE A 218 -25.96 11.99 12.36
N PRO A 219 -26.80 12.24 13.38
CA PRO A 219 -26.47 12.00 14.77
C PRO A 219 -26.24 10.51 15.10
N ASP A 220 -26.70 9.63 14.24
CA ASP A 220 -26.55 8.17 14.33
C ASP A 220 -25.25 7.61 13.73
N TRP A 221 -24.38 8.45 13.17
CA TRP A 221 -23.12 8.01 12.60
C TRP A 221 -21.89 8.42 13.41
N ASP A 222 -20.93 7.51 13.57
CA ASP A 222 -19.62 7.77 14.17
C ASP A 222 -18.51 7.52 13.15
N LEU A 223 -17.44 8.30 13.23
CA LEU A 223 -16.23 8.12 12.43
C LEU A 223 -15.15 7.40 13.24
N VAL A 224 -14.57 6.35 12.69
CA VAL A 224 -13.40 5.67 13.25
C VAL A 224 -12.26 5.73 12.24
N ILE A 225 -11.10 6.21 12.69
CA ILE A 225 -9.87 6.27 11.89
C ILE A 225 -8.82 5.34 12.52
N LEU A 226 -8.56 4.20 11.89
CA LEU A 226 -7.58 3.22 12.36
C LEU A 226 -6.20 3.52 11.80
N GLY A 227 -5.22 3.58 12.68
CA GLY A 227 -3.82 3.76 12.35
C GLY A 227 -3.05 4.61 13.32
N GLU A 228 -1.75 4.75 13.06
CA GLU A 228 -0.82 5.57 13.83
C GLU A 228 0.03 6.44 12.93
N GLY A 229 0.54 7.55 13.45
CA GLY A 229 1.46 8.42 12.74
C GLY A 229 1.59 9.82 13.32
N GLU A 230 2.41 10.62 12.66
CA GLU A 230 2.78 11.96 13.08
C GLU A 230 1.61 12.96 13.12
N GLN A 231 0.51 12.67 12.44
CA GLN A 231 -0.69 13.51 12.42
C GLN A 231 -1.66 13.22 13.58
N ARG A 232 -1.36 12.28 14.50
CA ARG A 232 -2.25 11.99 15.63
C ARG A 232 -2.59 13.24 16.44
N THR A 233 -1.57 13.90 16.98
CA THR A 233 -1.78 15.10 17.82
C THR A 233 -2.50 16.25 17.10
N PRO A 234 -2.14 16.61 15.85
CA PRO A 234 -2.92 17.59 15.09
C PRO A 234 -4.39 17.20 14.88
N LEU A 235 -4.66 15.92 14.56
CA LEU A 235 -6.03 15.43 14.37
C LEU A 235 -6.83 15.46 15.66
N GLU A 236 -6.28 15.00 16.79
CA GLU A 236 -6.92 15.03 18.11
C GLU A 236 -7.24 16.47 18.53
N ALA A 237 -6.32 17.42 18.31
CA ALA A 237 -6.56 18.84 18.57
C ALA A 237 -7.71 19.38 17.71
N ARG A 238 -7.73 19.05 16.42
CA ARG A 238 -8.79 19.53 15.53
C ARG A 238 -10.16 18.93 15.86
N ILE A 239 -10.22 17.66 16.23
CA ILE A 239 -11.44 16.97 16.69
C ILE A 239 -11.97 17.65 17.98
N ALA A 240 -11.08 18.06 18.90
CA ALA A 240 -11.46 18.76 20.10
C ALA A 240 -12.01 20.19 19.83
N GLU A 241 -11.37 20.94 18.91
CA GLU A 241 -11.86 22.26 18.47
C GLU A 241 -13.26 22.19 17.84
N LEU A 242 -13.57 21.07 17.19
CA LEU A 242 -14.87 20.83 16.55
C LEU A 242 -15.91 20.22 17.51
N GLU A 243 -15.54 19.95 18.76
CA GLU A 243 -16.38 19.31 19.81
C GLU A 243 -16.91 17.92 19.37
N LEU A 244 -16.07 17.13 18.66
CA LEU A 244 -16.45 15.84 18.07
C LEU A 244 -15.74 14.62 18.75
N GLN A 245 -15.18 14.75 19.95
CA GLN A 245 -14.43 13.70 20.63
C GLN A 245 -15.27 12.43 20.88
N GLU A 246 -16.57 12.58 21.11
CA GLU A 246 -17.51 11.47 21.32
C GLU A 246 -17.97 10.81 20.00
N ARG A 247 -17.66 11.44 18.87
CA ARG A 247 -18.14 11.04 17.53
C ARG A 247 -17.02 10.58 16.60
N ILE A 248 -15.78 10.97 16.87
CA ILE A 248 -14.61 10.60 16.07
C ILE A 248 -13.61 9.90 16.98
N GLN A 249 -13.27 8.67 16.66
CA GLN A 249 -12.35 7.84 17.43
C GLN A 249 -11.09 7.51 16.63
N LEU A 250 -9.93 7.54 17.33
CA LEU A 250 -8.63 7.14 16.82
C LEU A 250 -8.05 5.97 17.67
N PRO A 251 -8.53 4.73 17.50
CA PRO A 251 -8.12 3.60 18.34
C PRO A 251 -6.65 3.22 18.21
N GLY A 252 -5.97 3.75 17.19
CA GLY A 252 -4.59 3.42 16.93
C GLY A 252 -4.42 2.30 15.91
N ARG A 253 -3.26 1.63 15.95
CA ARG A 253 -2.98 0.50 15.07
C ARG A 253 -3.70 -0.74 15.58
N VAL A 254 -4.37 -1.45 14.67
CA VAL A 254 -5.08 -2.70 14.96
C VAL A 254 -4.60 -3.82 14.02
N GLY A 255 -4.63 -5.06 14.50
CA GLY A 255 -4.28 -6.24 13.74
C GLY A 255 -5.49 -7.12 13.38
N ASN A 256 -6.58 -6.99 14.14
CA ASN A 256 -7.86 -7.68 13.89
C ASN A 256 -8.75 -6.88 12.92
N MET A 257 -8.20 -6.58 11.74
CA MET A 257 -8.87 -5.73 10.74
C MET A 257 -10.21 -6.29 10.25
N ALA A 258 -10.35 -7.61 10.17
CA ALA A 258 -11.61 -8.24 9.77
C ALA A 258 -12.76 -7.82 10.67
N ASP A 259 -12.55 -7.84 12.00
CA ASP A 259 -13.58 -7.49 12.99
C ASP A 259 -14.06 -6.02 12.81
N TRP A 260 -13.14 -5.11 12.47
CA TRP A 260 -13.46 -3.69 12.23
C TRP A 260 -14.21 -3.46 10.92
N TYR A 261 -13.82 -4.15 9.84
CA TYR A 261 -14.56 -4.06 8.58
C TYR A 261 -15.96 -4.65 8.70
N GLU A 262 -16.11 -5.82 9.35
CA GLU A 262 -17.40 -6.51 9.52
C GLU A 262 -18.39 -5.71 10.38
N GLN A 263 -17.90 -4.90 11.32
CA GLN A 263 -18.71 -4.08 12.21
C GLN A 263 -18.82 -2.61 11.76
N SER A 264 -18.57 -2.34 10.49
CA SER A 264 -18.69 -0.99 9.89
C SER A 264 -19.74 -0.98 8.78
N ASP A 265 -20.31 0.20 8.51
CA ASP A 265 -21.41 0.38 7.55
C ASP A 265 -20.97 1.04 6.26
N LEU A 266 -19.88 1.79 6.29
CA LEU A 266 -19.33 2.53 5.16
C LEU A 266 -17.82 2.70 5.32
N TYR A 267 -17.09 2.59 4.21
CA TYR A 267 -15.65 2.84 4.20
C TYR A 267 -15.31 4.12 3.43
N VAL A 268 -14.36 4.91 3.93
CA VAL A 268 -13.88 6.12 3.25
C VAL A 268 -12.35 6.12 3.09
N LEU A 269 -11.89 6.47 1.89
CA LEU A 269 -10.49 6.68 1.56
C LEU A 269 -10.29 8.14 1.14
N SER A 270 -9.90 8.98 2.08
CA SER A 270 -9.66 10.42 1.88
C SER A 270 -8.25 10.76 1.37
N SER A 271 -7.50 9.77 0.90
CA SER A 271 -6.10 9.95 0.52
C SER A 271 -5.92 10.95 -0.63
N ARG A 272 -4.91 11.81 -0.50
CA ARG A 272 -4.42 12.73 -1.54
C ARG A 272 -3.70 11.99 -2.66
N MET A 273 -3.01 10.91 -2.30
CA MET A 273 -2.22 10.09 -3.22
C MET A 273 -2.22 8.63 -2.78
N GLU A 274 -2.36 7.73 -3.76
CA GLU A 274 -2.27 6.29 -3.56
C GLU A 274 -1.45 5.64 -4.68
N GLY A 275 -0.82 4.50 -4.36
CA GLY A 275 -0.39 3.55 -5.38
C GLY A 275 -1.55 2.63 -5.71
N LEU A 276 -1.69 1.54 -4.95
CA LEU A 276 -2.87 0.69 -4.93
C LEU A 276 -3.24 0.44 -3.45
N SER A 277 -4.40 0.92 -3.02
CA SER A 277 -4.78 0.89 -1.60
C SER A 277 -5.21 -0.51 -1.16
N ASN A 278 -4.39 -1.14 -0.30
CA ASN A 278 -4.73 -2.44 0.27
C ASN A 278 -5.94 -2.36 1.21
N SER A 279 -6.06 -1.28 2.00
CA SER A 279 -7.20 -1.10 2.91
C SER A 279 -8.52 -0.90 2.16
N LEU A 280 -8.50 -0.26 0.99
CA LEU A 280 -9.67 -0.17 0.12
C LEU A 280 -10.06 -1.56 -0.43
N LEU A 281 -9.09 -2.34 -0.90
CA LEU A 281 -9.34 -3.72 -1.35
C LEU A 281 -9.92 -4.59 -0.23
N GLU A 282 -9.38 -4.48 0.98
CA GLU A 282 -9.84 -5.23 2.15
C GLU A 282 -11.25 -4.82 2.58
N ALA A 283 -11.55 -3.51 2.65
CA ALA A 283 -12.87 -3.00 2.98
C ALA A 283 -13.93 -3.48 1.97
N MET A 284 -13.65 -3.35 0.67
CA MET A 284 -14.55 -3.82 -0.39
C MET A 284 -14.71 -5.35 -0.36
N ALA A 285 -13.62 -6.10 -0.09
CA ALA A 285 -13.69 -7.54 0.07
C ALA A 285 -14.53 -7.95 1.29
N SER A 286 -14.55 -7.16 2.34
CA SER A 286 -15.40 -7.38 3.51
C SER A 286 -16.89 -7.04 3.26
N GLY A 287 -17.21 -6.53 2.07
CA GLY A 287 -18.58 -6.18 1.71
C GLY A 287 -18.97 -4.75 2.08
N LEU A 288 -18.01 -3.88 2.34
CA LEU A 288 -18.30 -2.47 2.57
C LEU A 288 -18.39 -1.69 1.25
N THR A 289 -19.39 -0.83 1.16
CA THR A 289 -19.39 0.24 0.17
C THR A 289 -18.27 1.21 0.49
N ALA A 290 -17.52 1.60 -0.54
CA ALA A 290 -16.42 2.53 -0.39
C ALA A 290 -16.67 3.86 -1.08
N VAL A 291 -16.33 4.95 -0.39
CA VAL A 291 -16.17 6.30 -0.96
C VAL A 291 -14.68 6.61 -0.99
N ALA A 292 -14.15 7.01 -2.11
CA ALA A 292 -12.73 7.33 -2.22
C ALA A 292 -12.49 8.59 -3.05
N PHE A 293 -11.54 9.42 -2.63
CA PHE A 293 -11.04 10.44 -3.55
C PHE A 293 -10.41 9.76 -4.78
N ASP A 294 -10.72 10.27 -5.95
CA ASP A 294 -10.19 9.81 -7.23
C ASP A 294 -8.80 10.41 -7.49
N CYS A 295 -7.81 9.94 -6.72
CA CYS A 295 -6.41 10.32 -6.91
C CYS A 295 -5.91 9.94 -8.31
N ASP A 296 -4.73 10.44 -8.70
CA ASP A 296 -4.14 10.18 -10.03
C ASP A 296 -4.06 8.70 -10.36
N THR A 297 -3.76 7.86 -9.36
CA THR A 297 -3.73 6.39 -9.50
C THR A 297 -4.33 5.72 -8.26
N GLY A 298 -4.69 4.45 -8.38
CA GLY A 298 -5.11 3.59 -7.27
C GLY A 298 -6.61 3.41 -7.15
N PRO A 299 -7.38 4.32 -6.54
CA PRO A 299 -8.80 4.11 -6.28
C PRO A 299 -9.62 3.76 -7.53
N ARG A 300 -9.40 4.43 -8.66
CA ARG A 300 -10.07 4.15 -9.95
C ARG A 300 -9.70 2.81 -10.60
N GLU A 301 -8.63 2.19 -10.15
CA GLU A 301 -8.24 0.84 -10.60
C GLU A 301 -9.02 -0.23 -9.82
N ILE A 302 -9.47 0.11 -8.62
CA ILE A 302 -10.19 -0.78 -7.70
C ILE A 302 -11.71 -0.56 -7.84
N ILE A 303 -12.16 0.69 -7.68
CA ILE A 303 -13.57 1.06 -7.73
C ILE A 303 -14.03 1.22 -9.18
N ARG A 304 -15.11 0.52 -9.53
CA ARG A 304 -15.93 0.80 -10.72
C ARG A 304 -17.01 1.79 -10.30
N ALA A 305 -16.83 3.05 -10.67
CA ALA A 305 -17.67 4.14 -10.21
C ALA A 305 -19.18 3.85 -10.35
N ASN A 306 -19.94 4.03 -9.26
CA ASN A 306 -21.39 3.79 -9.14
C ASN A 306 -21.84 2.32 -9.36
N ILE A 307 -20.91 1.38 -9.50
CA ILE A 307 -21.17 -0.06 -9.60
C ILE A 307 -20.85 -0.73 -8.26
N ASP A 308 -19.66 -0.52 -7.71
CA ASP A 308 -19.18 -1.14 -6.49
C ASP A 308 -18.57 -0.16 -5.47
N GLY A 309 -18.67 1.14 -5.72
CA GLY A 309 -18.23 2.22 -4.86
C GLY A 309 -18.37 3.58 -5.53
N VAL A 310 -17.93 4.62 -4.85
CA VAL A 310 -18.03 6.01 -5.30
C VAL A 310 -16.65 6.65 -5.37
N LEU A 311 -16.37 7.33 -6.48
CA LEU A 311 -15.16 8.14 -6.68
C LEU A 311 -15.52 9.62 -6.59
N VAL A 312 -14.79 10.37 -5.77
CA VAL A 312 -15.02 11.78 -5.46
C VAL A 312 -13.97 12.65 -6.14
N ARG A 313 -14.40 13.73 -6.78
CA ARG A 313 -13.54 14.78 -7.38
C ARG A 313 -14.07 16.17 -7.06
N PRO A 314 -13.17 17.16 -6.96
CA PRO A 314 -11.71 17.02 -6.94
C PRO A 314 -11.22 16.36 -5.64
N THR A 315 -9.98 15.91 -5.61
CA THR A 315 -9.33 15.46 -4.37
C THR A 315 -9.18 16.65 -3.40
N GLU A 316 -9.19 16.36 -2.09
CA GLU A 316 -9.09 17.35 -1.01
C GLU A 316 -10.29 18.30 -0.86
N ASP A 317 -11.32 18.10 -1.65
CA ASP A 317 -12.54 18.90 -1.54
C ASP A 317 -13.44 18.36 -0.40
N VAL A 318 -13.50 19.14 0.67
CA VAL A 318 -14.26 18.81 1.89
C VAL A 318 -15.77 18.71 1.58
N GLU A 319 -16.31 19.63 0.81
CA GLU A 319 -17.73 19.70 0.48
C GLU A 319 -18.14 18.56 -0.46
N ALA A 320 -17.31 18.27 -1.48
CA ALA A 320 -17.55 17.15 -2.37
C ALA A 320 -17.53 15.80 -1.62
N LEU A 321 -16.58 15.60 -0.70
CA LEU A 321 -16.54 14.39 0.11
C LEU A 321 -17.75 14.31 1.03
N ALA A 322 -18.11 15.39 1.71
CA ALA A 322 -19.30 15.46 2.56
C ALA A 322 -20.59 15.15 1.78
N ALA A 323 -20.76 15.69 0.59
CA ALA A 323 -21.95 15.44 -0.25
C ALA A 323 -22.10 13.94 -0.60
N HIS A 324 -21.01 13.27 -1.01
CA HIS A 324 -21.04 11.85 -1.33
C HIS A 324 -21.21 10.94 -0.10
N LEU A 325 -20.65 11.33 1.04
CA LEU A 325 -20.88 10.64 2.31
C LEU A 325 -22.34 10.80 2.73
N SER A 326 -22.91 12.02 2.68
CA SER A 326 -24.32 12.30 2.99
C SER A 326 -25.28 11.44 2.17
N ASP A 327 -25.07 11.34 0.87
CA ASP A 327 -25.88 10.52 -0.03
C ASP A 327 -25.86 9.02 0.38
N LEU A 328 -24.72 8.49 0.76
CA LEU A 328 -24.62 7.10 1.21
C LEU A 328 -25.02 6.90 2.67
N MET A 329 -24.85 7.88 3.54
CA MET A 329 -25.31 7.80 4.94
C MET A 329 -26.85 7.80 5.02
N SER A 330 -27.53 8.56 4.17
CA SER A 330 -28.99 8.63 4.11
C SER A 330 -29.64 7.47 3.34
N ASN A 331 -28.93 6.79 2.43
CA ASN A 331 -29.53 5.81 1.52
C ASN A 331 -28.94 4.41 1.73
N GLU A 332 -29.58 3.64 2.60
CA GLU A 332 -29.16 2.29 2.94
C GLU A 332 -29.26 1.32 1.75
N ASP A 333 -30.34 1.40 0.96
CA ASP A 333 -30.51 0.54 -0.23
C ASP A 333 -29.40 0.75 -1.24
N LYS A 334 -28.97 2.01 -1.42
CA LYS A 334 -27.83 2.34 -2.29
C LYS A 334 -26.53 1.76 -1.73
N ARG A 335 -26.27 1.92 -0.43
CA ARG A 335 -25.10 1.30 0.23
C ARG A 335 -25.07 -0.19 0.01
N GLN A 336 -26.16 -0.88 0.34
CA GLN A 336 -26.23 -2.34 0.22
C GLN A 336 -26.11 -2.83 -1.22
N ARG A 337 -26.66 -2.10 -2.19
CA ARG A 337 -26.53 -2.43 -3.62
C ARG A 337 -25.07 -2.35 -4.07
N LEU A 338 -24.33 -1.29 -3.69
CA LEU A 338 -22.92 -1.13 -4.00
C LEU A 338 -22.07 -2.17 -3.25
N ALA A 339 -22.37 -2.42 -1.97
CA ALA A 339 -21.68 -3.39 -1.11
C ALA A 339 -21.68 -4.81 -1.69
N ARG A 340 -22.85 -5.24 -2.21
CA ARG A 340 -22.94 -6.56 -2.87
C ARG A 340 -21.99 -6.69 -4.06
N ARG A 341 -21.76 -5.61 -4.80
CA ARG A 341 -20.84 -5.59 -5.94
C ARG A 341 -19.38 -5.31 -5.54
N ALA A 342 -19.16 -4.70 -4.39
CA ALA A 342 -17.83 -4.44 -3.86
C ALA A 342 -17.02 -5.73 -3.68
N THR A 343 -17.68 -6.81 -3.28
CA THR A 343 -17.04 -8.13 -3.09
C THR A 343 -16.46 -8.74 -4.36
N ASP A 344 -16.79 -8.24 -5.56
CA ASP A 344 -16.17 -8.67 -6.83
C ASP A 344 -14.64 -8.47 -6.83
N VAL A 345 -14.09 -7.63 -5.93
CA VAL A 345 -12.64 -7.48 -5.76
C VAL A 345 -11.96 -8.77 -5.33
N ARG A 346 -12.68 -9.69 -4.66
CA ARG A 346 -12.16 -11.00 -4.25
C ARG A 346 -11.68 -11.83 -5.45
N ASP A 347 -12.39 -11.73 -6.58
CA ASP A 347 -12.02 -12.42 -7.81
C ASP A 347 -11.06 -11.58 -8.66
N ARG A 348 -11.34 -10.28 -8.80
CA ARG A 348 -10.56 -9.36 -9.64
C ARG A 348 -9.11 -9.24 -9.15
N PHE A 349 -8.91 -9.25 -7.86
CA PHE A 349 -7.61 -9.12 -7.18
C PHE A 349 -7.23 -10.35 -6.35
N SER A 350 -7.74 -11.53 -6.70
CA SER A 350 -7.42 -12.76 -5.97
C SER A 350 -5.92 -13.05 -5.95
N SER A 351 -5.46 -13.64 -4.85
CA SER A 351 -4.06 -14.08 -4.73
C SER A 351 -3.66 -15.04 -5.86
N ALA A 352 -4.56 -15.95 -6.25
CA ALA A 352 -4.32 -16.88 -7.35
C ALA A 352 -4.04 -16.16 -8.67
N ARG A 353 -4.87 -15.15 -9.01
CA ARG A 353 -4.71 -14.35 -10.23
C ARG A 353 -3.43 -13.52 -10.22
N VAL A 354 -3.15 -12.84 -9.12
CA VAL A 354 -1.95 -12.01 -9.00
C VAL A 354 -0.69 -12.86 -9.05
N LEU A 355 -0.68 -14.02 -8.39
CA LEU A 355 0.45 -14.93 -8.42
C LEU A 355 0.64 -15.59 -9.80
N ALA A 356 -0.42 -15.78 -10.59
CA ALA A 356 -0.30 -16.22 -11.98
C ALA A 356 0.40 -15.16 -12.86
N LEU A 357 0.09 -13.87 -12.66
CA LEU A 357 0.79 -12.77 -13.34
C LEU A 357 2.28 -12.74 -12.97
N TRP A 358 2.60 -12.88 -11.69
CA TRP A 358 3.99 -12.98 -11.23
C TRP A 358 4.71 -14.18 -11.83
N GLN A 359 4.05 -15.33 -11.92
CA GLN A 359 4.61 -16.54 -12.52
C GLN A 359 4.97 -16.30 -13.99
N GLN A 360 4.10 -15.66 -14.76
CA GLN A 360 4.37 -15.30 -16.18
C GLN A 360 5.60 -14.42 -16.30
N VAL A 361 5.76 -13.41 -15.44
CA VAL A 361 6.95 -12.53 -15.46
C VAL A 361 8.22 -13.30 -15.10
N LEU A 362 8.18 -14.14 -14.09
CA LEU A 362 9.33 -14.96 -13.67
C LEU A 362 9.77 -15.91 -14.82
N GLU A 363 8.82 -16.58 -15.45
CA GLU A 363 9.11 -17.47 -16.58
C GLU A 363 9.68 -16.70 -17.79
N GLN A 364 9.11 -15.54 -18.12
CA GLN A 364 9.63 -14.69 -19.21
C GLN A 364 11.08 -14.24 -18.92
N CYS A 365 11.37 -13.87 -17.67
CA CYS A 365 12.72 -13.48 -17.27
C CYS A 365 13.71 -14.65 -17.38
N LEU A 366 13.31 -15.87 -17.02
CA LEU A 366 14.18 -17.04 -17.02
C LEU A 366 14.39 -17.64 -18.42
N ARG A 367 13.40 -17.51 -19.32
CA ARG A 367 13.51 -18.01 -20.72
C ARG A 367 14.38 -17.12 -21.62
N ARG A 368 14.58 -15.85 -21.28
CA ARG A 368 15.44 -14.92 -22.03
C ARG A 368 16.91 -15.12 -21.63
N THR A 369 17.48 -16.28 -21.95
CA THR A 369 18.93 -16.56 -21.85
C THR A 369 19.65 -16.18 -23.14
#